data_32c685ef31eb324740e4810dc258a492
#
_entry.id   32c685ef31eb324740e4810dc258a492
#
_cell.length_a   1.000
_cell.length_b   1.000
_cell.length_c   1.000
_cell.angle_alpha   90.00
_cell.angle_beta   90.00
_cell.angle_gamma   90.00
#
_symmetry.space_group_name_H-M   'P 1'
#
loop_
_entity.id
_entity.type
_entity.pdbx_description
1 polymer ?
#
loop_
_entity_poly.entity_id
_entity_poly.type
_entity_poly.pdbx_seq_one_letter_code
_entity_poly.pdbx_strand_id
1 'polypeptide(L)'
;YKRQYVGSIAPYGYQFHPTIRNKLAIDPESASVVRRIFDLALAGKKTRQIAEILNIDGILTPGSYFRLKHPGQNRFQKRKESNGWNYHTVLGILHQYEYTGATVGHKRSKAAVNVKKALPNKKEDWIVVENMHEAIVTHEEFQKVQEILKLGRKRGSHGIQEYPLKGVVRCLSLIHISEPTRPLYIS
;
A
#
# COMPACT_ATOMS: atom_id res chain seq x y z
N TYR A 1 -28.32 5.83 -5.95
CA TYR A 1 -27.11 5.25 -5.33
C TYR A 1 -27.24 5.38 -3.82
N LYS A 2 -27.23 4.25 -3.09
CA LYS A 2 -27.28 4.28 -1.63
C LYS A 2 -25.92 4.80 -1.14
N ARG A 3 -25.92 5.90 -0.40
CA ARG A 3 -24.74 6.48 0.27
C ARG A 3 -24.32 5.57 1.44
N GLN A 4 -23.68 4.44 1.13
CA GLN A 4 -23.28 3.44 2.14
C GLN A 4 -21.94 2.83 1.76
N TYR A 5 -21.11 2.55 2.76
CA TYR A 5 -19.85 1.83 2.55
C TYR A 5 -20.13 0.37 2.14
N VAL A 6 -19.54 -0.06 1.03
CA VAL A 6 -19.81 -1.37 0.41
C VAL A 6 -18.84 -2.46 0.90
N GLY A 7 -17.78 -2.09 1.62
CA GLY A 7 -16.79 -3.03 2.13
C GLY A 7 -17.34 -3.91 3.25
N SER A 8 -16.94 -5.17 3.29
CA SER A 8 -17.31 -6.11 4.35
C SER A 8 -16.47 -5.98 5.62
N ILE A 9 -15.41 -5.19 5.60
CA ILE A 9 -14.53 -4.85 6.73
C ILE A 9 -14.29 -3.36 6.69
N ALA A 10 -14.37 -2.71 7.86
CA ALA A 10 -13.98 -1.31 7.98
C ALA A 10 -12.46 -1.17 7.75
N PRO A 11 -12.01 -0.09 7.09
CA PRO A 11 -10.59 0.24 7.01
C PRO A 11 -9.98 0.42 8.40
N TYR A 12 -8.69 0.13 8.54
CA TYR A 12 -7.97 0.41 9.79
C TYR A 12 -8.08 1.91 10.14
N GLY A 13 -8.40 2.25 11.36
CA GLY A 13 -8.76 3.63 11.77
C GLY A 13 -10.28 3.87 11.84
N TYR A 14 -11.07 2.96 11.28
CA TYR A 14 -12.52 3.02 11.31
C TYR A 14 -13.15 1.73 11.84
N GLN A 15 -14.36 1.88 12.37
CA GLN A 15 -15.25 0.79 12.74
C GLN A 15 -16.61 1.01 12.11
N PHE A 16 -17.44 -0.04 12.05
CA PHE A 16 -18.83 0.15 11.64
C PHE A 16 -19.63 0.83 12.74
N HIS A 17 -20.44 1.79 12.35
CA HIS A 17 -21.34 2.47 13.29
C HIS A 17 -22.32 1.46 13.89
N PRO A 18 -22.52 1.44 15.22
CA PRO A 18 -23.35 0.44 15.89
C PRO A 18 -24.81 0.47 15.48
N THR A 19 -25.35 1.66 15.18
CA THR A 19 -26.78 1.84 14.89
C THR A 19 -27.07 2.00 13.40
N ILE A 20 -26.14 2.58 12.61
CA ILE A 20 -26.38 2.88 11.20
C ILE A 20 -25.62 1.87 10.36
N ARG A 21 -26.37 1.01 9.67
CA ARG A 21 -25.79 -0.03 8.80
C ARG A 21 -24.88 0.57 7.72
N ASN A 22 -23.69 0.01 7.56
CA ASN A 22 -22.71 0.38 6.54
C ASN A 22 -22.22 1.83 6.60
N LYS A 23 -22.32 2.50 7.75
CA LYS A 23 -21.67 3.78 8.01
C LYS A 23 -20.38 3.52 8.79
N LEU A 24 -19.32 4.23 8.41
CA LEU A 24 -18.04 4.20 9.13
C LEU A 24 -18.06 5.24 10.25
N ALA A 25 -17.51 4.87 11.39
CA ALA A 25 -17.23 5.74 12.54
C ALA A 25 -15.74 5.63 12.85
N ILE A 26 -15.14 6.71 13.37
CA ILE A 26 -13.74 6.70 13.78
C ILE A 26 -13.55 5.75 14.97
N ASP A 27 -12.51 4.95 14.92
CA ASP A 27 -12.01 4.17 16.05
C ASP A 27 -10.79 4.89 16.63
N PRO A 28 -10.89 5.51 17.82
CA PRO A 28 -9.88 6.45 18.34
C PRO A 28 -8.48 5.84 18.43
N GLU A 29 -8.39 4.58 18.85
CA GLU A 29 -7.11 3.87 19.00
C GLU A 29 -6.40 3.69 17.66
N SER A 30 -7.08 3.10 16.70
CA SER A 30 -6.48 2.83 15.39
C SER A 30 -6.37 4.08 14.51
N ALA A 31 -7.25 5.07 14.69
CA ALA A 31 -7.19 6.35 13.98
C ALA A 31 -5.96 7.17 14.37
N SER A 32 -5.57 7.17 15.64
CA SER A 32 -4.35 7.84 16.12
C SER A 32 -3.10 7.29 15.44
N VAL A 33 -3.05 5.98 15.22
CA VAL A 33 -1.95 5.32 14.50
C VAL A 33 -1.95 5.71 13.02
N VAL A 34 -3.11 5.75 12.38
CA VAL A 34 -3.24 6.21 10.99
C VAL A 34 -2.76 7.66 10.86
N ARG A 35 -3.21 8.55 11.75
CA ARG A 35 -2.77 9.96 11.77
C ARG A 35 -1.25 10.04 11.88
N ARG A 36 -0.66 9.32 12.82
CA ARG A 36 0.80 9.27 13.02
C ARG A 36 1.55 8.78 11.78
N ILE A 37 1.01 7.79 11.05
CA ILE A 37 1.61 7.31 9.79
C ILE A 37 1.64 8.44 8.75
N PHE A 38 0.56 9.22 8.62
CA PHE A 38 0.50 10.35 7.71
C PHE A 38 1.45 11.47 8.13
N ASP A 39 1.54 11.80 9.42
CA ASP A 39 2.46 12.81 9.96
C ASP A 39 3.93 12.45 9.68
N LEU A 40 4.31 11.18 9.89
CA LEU A 40 5.65 10.69 9.57
C LEU A 40 5.94 10.74 8.06
N ALA A 41 4.95 10.45 7.22
CA ALA A 41 5.10 10.56 5.77
C ALA A 41 5.24 12.02 5.31
N LEU A 42 4.49 12.95 5.89
CA LEU A 42 4.62 14.40 5.65
C LEU A 42 5.97 14.93 6.12
N ALA A 43 6.52 14.40 7.22
CA ALA A 43 7.89 14.67 7.68
C ALA A 43 8.98 14.08 6.78
N GLY A 44 8.62 13.46 5.64
CA GLY A 44 9.56 12.91 4.65
C GLY A 44 10.16 11.55 4.99
N LYS A 45 9.66 10.84 6.00
CA LYS A 45 10.10 9.48 6.33
C LYS A 45 9.68 8.51 5.24
N LYS A 46 10.58 7.59 4.87
CA LYS A 46 10.27 6.52 3.91
C LYS A 46 9.35 5.48 4.55
N THR A 47 8.50 4.83 3.77
CA THR A 47 7.54 3.81 4.24
C THR A 47 8.20 2.68 5.04
N ARG A 48 9.46 2.32 4.72
CA ARG A 48 10.23 1.32 5.49
C ARG A 48 10.61 1.85 6.88
N GLN A 49 11.07 3.09 6.98
CA GLN A 49 11.40 3.74 8.26
C GLN A 49 10.16 3.91 9.13
N ILE A 50 9.01 4.26 8.54
CA ILE A 50 7.74 4.33 9.26
C ILE A 50 7.38 2.96 9.84
N ALA A 51 7.50 1.89 9.05
CA ALA A 51 7.24 0.54 9.54
C ALA A 51 8.17 0.13 10.69
N GLU A 52 9.46 0.48 10.61
CA GLU A 52 10.44 0.24 11.69
C GLU A 52 10.07 0.98 12.97
N ILE A 53 9.71 2.26 12.88
CA ILE A 53 9.27 3.07 14.03
C ILE A 53 8.04 2.41 14.71
N LEU A 54 7.02 2.03 13.94
CA LEU A 54 5.82 1.40 14.47
C LEU A 54 6.11 0.04 15.12
N ASN A 55 7.11 -0.70 14.63
CA ASN A 55 7.55 -1.96 15.23
C ASN A 55 8.30 -1.74 16.55
N ILE A 56 9.19 -0.74 16.61
CA ILE A 56 9.92 -0.37 17.82
C ILE A 56 8.94 0.05 18.93
N ASP A 57 7.91 0.81 18.56
CA ASP A 57 6.87 1.26 19.49
C ASP A 57 5.87 0.14 19.88
N GLY A 58 6.04 -1.07 19.36
CA GLY A 58 5.18 -2.22 19.69
C GLY A 58 3.72 -2.08 19.22
N ILE A 59 3.44 -1.20 18.26
CA ILE A 59 2.08 -0.94 17.80
C ILE A 59 1.56 -2.14 17.00
N LEU A 60 0.35 -2.61 17.33
CA LEU A 60 -0.28 -3.74 16.67
C LEU A 60 -0.55 -3.45 15.18
N THR A 61 -0.24 -4.43 14.33
CA THR A 61 -0.57 -4.34 12.91
C THR A 61 -2.09 -4.33 12.72
N PRO A 62 -2.62 -3.80 11.60
CA PRO A 62 -4.05 -3.81 11.31
C PRO A 62 -4.70 -5.19 11.43
N GLY A 63 -3.99 -6.24 11.00
CA GLY A 63 -4.46 -7.62 11.10
C GLY A 63 -4.50 -8.14 12.53
N SER A 64 -3.49 -7.85 13.35
CA SER A 64 -3.43 -8.23 14.76
C SER A 64 -4.46 -7.47 15.58
N TYR A 65 -4.60 -6.18 15.32
CA TYR A 65 -5.61 -5.33 15.95
C TYR A 65 -7.04 -5.81 15.66
N PHE A 66 -7.32 -6.17 14.39
CA PHE A 66 -8.63 -6.70 14.01
C PHE A 66 -8.93 -8.02 14.73
N ARG A 67 -7.95 -8.93 14.83
CA ARG A 67 -8.11 -10.21 15.56
C ARG A 67 -8.41 -10.00 17.04
N LEU A 68 -7.74 -9.02 17.65
CA LEU A 68 -7.96 -8.66 19.06
C LEU A 68 -9.41 -8.17 19.29
N LYS A 69 -9.91 -7.30 18.40
CA LYS A 69 -11.28 -6.76 18.52
C LYS A 69 -12.39 -7.74 18.11
N HIS A 70 -12.06 -8.73 17.26
CA HIS A 70 -13.05 -9.68 16.72
C HIS A 70 -12.61 -11.14 16.88
N PRO A 71 -12.51 -11.66 18.11
CA PRO A 71 -11.96 -13.01 18.38
C PRO A 71 -12.76 -14.15 17.73
N GLY A 72 -14.06 -13.92 17.40
CA GLY A 72 -14.93 -14.92 16.75
C GLY A 72 -14.87 -14.96 15.22
N GLN A 73 -14.14 -14.05 14.58
CA GLN A 73 -14.09 -13.99 13.12
C GLN A 73 -12.83 -14.66 12.55
N ASN A 74 -13.00 -15.83 11.91
CA ASN A 74 -11.91 -16.63 11.34
C ASN A 74 -11.16 -16.00 10.15
N ARG A 75 -11.54 -14.80 9.72
CA ARG A 75 -11.11 -14.21 8.45
C ARG A 75 -9.60 -13.93 8.37
N PHE A 76 -8.95 -13.64 9.50
CA PHE A 76 -7.51 -13.41 9.58
C PHE A 76 -6.75 -14.50 10.35
N GLN A 77 -7.44 -15.49 10.91
CA GLN A 77 -6.80 -16.55 11.72
C GLN A 77 -5.89 -17.46 10.88
N LYS A 78 -6.21 -17.67 9.60
CA LYS A 78 -5.41 -18.50 8.68
C LYS A 78 -4.14 -17.82 8.15
N ARG A 79 -3.99 -16.52 8.32
CA ARG A 79 -2.72 -15.85 7.98
C ARG A 79 -1.75 -16.04 9.13
N LYS A 80 -0.55 -16.58 8.82
CA LYS A 80 0.58 -16.54 9.75
C LYS A 80 0.69 -15.14 10.34
N GLU A 81 0.92 -15.04 11.63
CA GLU A 81 1.16 -13.76 12.27
C GLU A 81 2.21 -13.00 11.46
N SER A 82 1.85 -11.82 10.99
CA SER A 82 2.85 -10.98 10.33
C SER A 82 3.84 -10.57 11.42
N ASN A 83 5.12 -10.74 11.15
CA ASN A 83 6.21 -10.33 12.06
C ASN A 83 6.28 -8.81 12.24
N GLY A 84 5.14 -8.14 12.41
CA GLY A 84 5.04 -6.70 12.59
C GLY A 84 4.64 -5.92 11.33
N TRP A 85 4.82 -4.62 11.42
CA TRP A 85 4.59 -3.69 10.32
C TRP A 85 5.61 -3.89 9.22
N ASN A 86 5.14 -3.84 7.98
CA ASN A 86 5.99 -3.85 6.81
C ASN A 86 5.65 -2.65 5.88
N TYR A 87 6.56 -2.32 4.97
CA TYR A 87 6.40 -1.17 4.10
C TYR A 87 5.18 -1.26 3.17
N HIS A 88 4.74 -2.47 2.80
CA HIS A 88 3.54 -2.67 1.98
C HIS A 88 2.26 -2.30 2.74
N THR A 89 2.19 -2.65 4.04
CA THR A 89 1.06 -2.29 4.89
C THR A 89 0.97 -0.77 5.05
N VAL A 90 2.10 -0.11 5.35
CA VAL A 90 2.18 1.35 5.45
C VAL A 90 1.80 2.01 4.12
N LEU A 91 2.35 1.53 3.00
CA LEU A 91 2.04 2.04 1.66
C LEU A 91 0.56 1.87 1.32
N GLY A 92 -0.03 0.73 1.69
CA GLY A 92 -1.46 0.47 1.52
C GLY A 92 -2.33 1.49 2.25
N ILE A 93 -1.97 1.83 3.50
CA ILE A 93 -2.65 2.86 4.29
C ILE A 93 -2.50 4.22 3.62
N LEU A 94 -1.29 4.64 3.24
CA LEU A 94 -1.05 5.94 2.61
C LEU A 94 -1.75 6.12 1.25
N HIS A 95 -2.08 5.04 0.55
CA HIS A 95 -2.82 5.09 -0.72
C HIS A 95 -4.34 5.02 -0.57
N GLN A 96 -4.83 4.82 0.63
CA GLN A 96 -6.25 4.60 0.87
C GLN A 96 -6.99 5.94 0.97
N TYR A 97 -7.74 6.27 -0.09
CA TYR A 97 -8.45 7.56 -0.22
C TYR A 97 -9.59 7.72 0.81
N GLU A 98 -10.07 6.63 1.37
CA GLU A 98 -11.13 6.61 2.37
C GLU A 98 -10.78 7.43 3.63
N TYR A 99 -9.50 7.64 3.92
CA TYR A 99 -9.08 8.47 5.06
C TYR A 99 -9.44 9.96 4.94
N THR A 100 -9.78 10.43 3.74
CA THR A 100 -10.28 11.79 3.50
C THR A 100 -11.79 11.96 3.76
N GLY A 101 -12.45 10.92 4.29
CA GLY A 101 -13.90 10.94 4.51
C GLY A 101 -14.72 10.54 3.29
N ALA A 102 -14.09 10.20 2.17
CA ALA A 102 -14.75 9.77 0.95
C ALA A 102 -14.89 8.24 0.89
N THR A 103 -15.92 7.75 0.24
CA THR A 103 -16.06 6.34 -0.11
C THR A 103 -15.76 6.14 -1.59
N VAL A 104 -14.88 5.20 -1.90
CA VAL A 104 -14.47 4.91 -3.28
C VAL A 104 -15.02 3.54 -3.70
N GLY A 105 -15.91 3.57 -4.68
CA GLY A 105 -16.43 2.38 -5.36
C GLY A 105 -15.72 2.12 -6.68
N HIS A 106 -16.02 0.97 -7.29
CA HIS A 106 -15.56 0.59 -8.62
C HIS A 106 -14.03 0.56 -8.82
N LYS A 107 -13.27 0.30 -7.75
CA LYS A 107 -11.79 0.16 -7.82
C LYS A 107 -11.36 -1.04 -8.64
N ARG A 108 -12.20 -2.06 -8.75
CA ARG A 108 -11.92 -3.31 -9.47
C ARG A 108 -13.17 -3.80 -10.18
N SER A 109 -13.01 -4.34 -11.39
CA SER A 109 -14.08 -4.98 -12.16
C SER A 109 -13.62 -6.34 -12.68
N LYS A 110 -14.59 -7.22 -12.94
CA LYS A 110 -14.35 -8.47 -13.66
C LYS A 110 -14.61 -8.23 -15.14
N ALA A 111 -13.70 -8.67 -16.00
CA ALA A 111 -13.86 -8.53 -17.45
C ALA A 111 -15.08 -9.29 -18.00
N ALA A 112 -15.45 -10.42 -17.37
CA ALA A 112 -16.63 -11.20 -17.67
C ALA A 112 -17.12 -11.95 -16.44
N VAL A 113 -18.37 -12.43 -16.46
CA VAL A 113 -19.00 -13.16 -15.35
C VAL A 113 -18.19 -14.41 -14.96
N ASN A 114 -17.60 -15.09 -15.93
CA ASN A 114 -16.82 -16.32 -15.74
C ASN A 114 -15.36 -16.08 -15.28
N VAL A 115 -14.90 -14.83 -15.22
CA VAL A 115 -13.53 -14.52 -14.82
C VAL A 115 -13.46 -14.43 -13.30
N LYS A 116 -12.70 -15.34 -12.67
CA LYS A 116 -12.52 -15.35 -11.20
C LYS A 116 -11.72 -14.15 -10.69
N LYS A 117 -10.79 -13.61 -11.49
CA LYS A 117 -9.89 -12.54 -11.08
C LYS A 117 -10.43 -11.17 -11.49
N ALA A 118 -10.67 -10.31 -10.50
CA ALA A 118 -11.00 -8.91 -10.75
C ALA A 118 -9.73 -8.11 -11.05
N LEU A 119 -9.73 -7.33 -12.12
CA LEU A 119 -8.65 -6.43 -12.51
C LEU A 119 -8.87 -5.04 -11.89
N PRO A 120 -7.79 -4.30 -11.58
CA PRO A 120 -7.91 -2.93 -11.12
C PRO A 120 -8.39 -2.03 -12.25
N ASN A 121 -9.36 -1.19 -11.98
CA ASN A 121 -9.83 -0.16 -12.89
C ASN A 121 -8.91 1.06 -12.84
N LYS A 122 -8.91 1.87 -13.89
CA LYS A 122 -8.23 3.16 -13.91
C LYS A 122 -8.85 4.08 -12.84
N LYS A 123 -8.08 5.02 -12.30
CA LYS A 123 -8.57 5.95 -11.28
C LYS A 123 -9.70 6.86 -11.78
N GLU A 124 -9.74 7.12 -13.08
CA GLU A 124 -10.78 7.88 -13.77
C GLU A 124 -12.15 7.22 -13.71
N ASP A 125 -12.17 5.88 -13.67
CA ASP A 125 -13.39 5.07 -13.60
C ASP A 125 -13.90 4.87 -12.15
N TRP A 126 -13.19 5.40 -11.16
CA TRP A 126 -13.59 5.25 -9.77
C TRP A 126 -14.79 6.12 -9.44
N ILE A 127 -15.75 5.55 -8.74
CA ILE A 127 -16.90 6.28 -8.21
C ILE A 127 -16.51 6.79 -6.82
N VAL A 128 -16.25 8.08 -6.70
CA VAL A 128 -15.90 8.73 -5.44
C VAL A 128 -17.13 9.47 -4.93
N VAL A 129 -17.52 9.20 -3.69
CA VAL A 129 -18.57 9.90 -2.97
C VAL A 129 -17.95 10.54 -1.75
N GLU A 130 -17.90 11.86 -1.73
CA GLU A 130 -17.28 12.64 -0.66
C GLU A 130 -18.21 12.78 0.57
N ASN A 131 -17.61 13.13 1.72
CA ASN A 131 -18.32 13.42 2.96
C ASN A 131 -19.26 12.30 3.44
N MET A 132 -18.81 11.06 3.31
CA MET A 132 -19.58 9.88 3.73
C MET A 132 -19.36 9.52 5.20
N HIS A 133 -18.23 9.88 5.75
CA HIS A 133 -17.82 9.63 7.13
C HIS A 133 -16.80 10.70 7.55
N GLU A 134 -16.51 10.75 8.83
CA GLU A 134 -15.53 11.69 9.38
C GLU A 134 -14.12 11.38 8.85
N ALA A 135 -13.41 12.42 8.40
CA ALA A 135 -12.07 12.29 7.86
C ALA A 135 -11.03 12.19 8.99
N ILE A 136 -10.05 11.29 8.84
CA ILE A 136 -8.87 11.22 9.73
C ILE A 136 -7.79 12.19 9.23
N VAL A 137 -7.73 12.41 7.91
CA VAL A 137 -6.71 13.23 7.24
C VAL A 137 -7.40 14.18 6.28
N THR A 138 -6.90 15.41 6.18
CA THR A 138 -7.44 16.36 5.21
C THR A 138 -7.07 15.96 3.77
N HIS A 139 -7.86 16.44 2.82
CA HIS A 139 -7.61 16.18 1.40
C HIS A 139 -6.25 16.73 0.94
N GLU A 140 -5.86 17.91 1.45
CA GLU A 140 -4.57 18.53 1.14
C GLU A 140 -3.38 17.70 1.66
N GLU A 141 -3.45 17.24 2.90
CA GLU A 141 -2.42 16.37 3.48
C GLU A 141 -2.28 15.07 2.69
N PHE A 142 -3.40 14.47 2.32
CA PHE A 142 -3.41 13.27 1.50
C PHE A 142 -2.73 13.50 0.14
N GLN A 143 -3.05 14.60 -0.54
CA GLN A 143 -2.42 14.95 -1.82
C GLN A 143 -0.91 15.15 -1.69
N LYS A 144 -0.45 15.91 -0.69
CA LYS A 144 0.98 16.10 -0.40
C LYS A 144 1.71 14.76 -0.21
N VAL A 145 1.11 13.84 0.55
CA VAL A 145 1.68 12.51 0.73
C VAL A 145 1.76 11.74 -0.59
N GLN A 146 0.72 11.81 -1.45
CA GLN A 146 0.78 11.18 -2.77
C GLN A 146 1.90 11.73 -3.66
N GLU A 147 2.18 13.03 -3.60
CA GLU A 147 3.29 13.65 -4.31
C GLU A 147 4.65 13.18 -3.80
N ILE A 148 4.83 13.13 -2.47
CA ILE A 148 6.05 12.60 -1.84
C ILE A 148 6.30 11.14 -2.28
N LEU A 149 5.27 10.32 -2.30
CA LEU A 149 5.36 8.92 -2.74
C LEU A 149 5.71 8.78 -4.22
N LYS A 150 5.18 9.67 -5.09
CA LYS A 150 5.53 9.70 -6.52
C LYS A 150 7.00 10.09 -6.74
N LEU A 151 7.49 11.08 -6.02
CA LEU A 151 8.90 11.53 -6.09
C LEU A 151 9.85 10.43 -5.61
N GLY A 152 9.50 9.71 -4.56
CA GLY A 152 10.28 8.57 -4.06
C GLY A 152 10.42 7.43 -5.08
N ARG A 153 9.40 7.17 -5.90
CA ARG A 153 9.44 6.17 -6.98
C ARG A 153 10.40 6.53 -8.12
N LYS A 154 10.48 7.81 -8.49
CA LYS A 154 11.37 8.25 -9.57
C LYS A 154 12.86 8.10 -9.25
N ARG A 155 13.24 8.13 -7.96
CA ARG A 155 14.63 7.91 -7.51
C ARG A 155 15.05 6.44 -7.49
N GLY A 156 14.14 5.49 -7.62
CA GLY A 156 14.40 4.06 -7.67
C GLY A 156 14.46 3.45 -9.07
N SER A 157 14.20 4.22 -10.13
CA SER A 157 14.61 3.83 -11.47
C SER A 157 16.12 3.88 -11.47
N HIS A 158 16.79 2.71 -11.44
CA HIS A 158 18.17 2.61 -11.84
C HIS A 158 18.27 3.17 -13.26
N GLY A 159 18.49 4.48 -13.37
CA GLY A 159 19.23 5.00 -14.49
C GLY A 159 20.49 4.17 -14.53
N ILE A 160 20.76 3.58 -15.67
CA ILE A 160 22.03 2.92 -15.95
C ILE A 160 23.10 3.91 -15.47
N GLN A 161 23.62 3.69 -14.25
CA GLN A 161 24.80 4.41 -13.82
C GLN A 161 25.86 3.88 -14.76
N GLU A 162 26.18 4.64 -15.79
CA GLU A 162 27.37 4.39 -16.57
C GLU A 162 28.54 4.61 -15.60
N TYR A 163 28.98 3.50 -15.04
CA TYR A 163 30.24 3.52 -14.30
C TYR A 163 31.34 3.85 -15.34
N PRO A 164 32.07 4.95 -15.17
CA PRO A 164 33.03 5.39 -16.15
C PRO A 164 34.14 4.35 -16.44
N LEU A 165 34.23 3.29 -15.63
CA LEU A 165 35.16 2.18 -15.79
C LEU A 165 34.48 0.88 -16.28
N LYS A 166 33.19 0.91 -16.70
CA LYS A 166 32.53 -0.27 -17.25
C LYS A 166 33.18 -0.69 -18.56
N GLY A 167 33.85 -1.83 -18.55
CA GLY A 167 34.56 -2.38 -19.70
C GLY A 167 36.05 -2.06 -19.77
N VAL A 168 36.61 -1.23 -18.88
CA VAL A 168 38.02 -0.87 -18.83
C VAL A 168 38.80 -1.73 -17.83
N VAL A 169 38.13 -2.20 -16.78
CA VAL A 169 38.79 -3.07 -15.77
C VAL A 169 38.84 -4.51 -16.31
N ARG A 170 40.05 -4.91 -16.73
CA ARG A 170 40.35 -6.32 -17.07
C ARG A 170 41.15 -6.93 -15.95
N CYS A 171 40.72 -8.08 -15.45
CA CYS A 171 41.50 -8.85 -14.49
C CYS A 171 42.68 -9.51 -15.23
N LEU A 172 43.92 -9.12 -14.89
CA LEU A 172 45.14 -9.64 -15.51
C LEU A 172 45.43 -11.11 -15.14
N SER A 173 44.77 -11.68 -14.15
CA SER A 173 45.02 -13.02 -13.65
C SER A 173 44.14 -14.12 -14.25
N LEU A 174 43.13 -13.78 -15.05
CA LEU A 174 42.28 -14.76 -15.72
C LEU A 174 42.24 -14.51 -17.22
N ILE A 175 43.08 -15.26 -17.97
CA ILE A 175 42.94 -15.39 -19.41
C ILE A 175 41.72 -16.22 -19.72
N HIS A 176 40.53 -15.65 -19.56
CA HIS A 176 39.32 -16.18 -20.13
C HIS A 176 39.01 -15.40 -21.39
N ILE A 177 39.54 -15.91 -22.49
CA ILE A 177 39.10 -15.55 -23.84
C ILE A 177 37.74 -16.23 -23.96
N SER A 178 36.64 -15.51 -23.68
CA SER A 178 35.32 -15.92 -24.13
C SER A 178 35.25 -15.60 -25.63
N GLU A 179 35.63 -16.56 -26.45
CA GLU A 179 35.27 -16.50 -27.88
C GLU A 179 33.77 -16.50 -27.99
N PRO A 180 33.19 -15.56 -28.76
CA PRO A 180 31.75 -15.66 -29.08
C PRO A 180 31.57 -16.95 -29.90
N THR A 181 30.81 -17.91 -29.34
CA THR A 181 30.41 -19.12 -30.02
C THR A 181 29.65 -18.74 -31.29
N ARG A 182 30.33 -18.88 -32.41
CA ARG A 182 29.77 -18.72 -33.74
C ARG A 182 28.80 -19.91 -33.92
N PRO A 183 27.53 -19.73 -34.28
CA PRO A 183 26.69 -20.85 -34.59
C PRO A 183 27.20 -21.52 -35.87
N LEU A 184 27.56 -22.79 -35.77
CA LEU A 184 27.86 -23.64 -36.92
C LEU A 184 26.54 -23.88 -37.66
N TYR A 185 26.43 -23.29 -38.83
CA TYR A 185 25.47 -23.71 -39.86
C TYR A 185 25.91 -25.07 -40.34
N ILE A 186 25.14 -26.11 -40.09
CA ILE A 186 25.25 -27.40 -40.72
C ILE A 186 24.39 -27.33 -41.98
N SER A 187 25.03 -27.46 -43.12
CA SER A 187 24.41 -27.68 -44.44
C SER A 187 23.81 -29.05 -44.52
#